data_122b3b7f885de5ae3ff7e4f3b879c316
#
_entry.id   122b3b7f885de5ae3ff7e4f3b879c316
#
_cell.length_a   1.000
_cell.length_b   1.000
_cell.length_c   1.000
_cell.angle_alpha   90.00
_cell.angle_beta   90.00
_cell.angle_gamma   90.00
#
_symmetry.space_group_name_H-M   'P 1'
#
loop_
_entity.id
_entity.type
_entity.pdbx_description
1 polymer ?
#
loop_
_entity_poly.entity_id
_entity_poly.type
_entity_poly.pdbx_seq_one_letter_code
_entity_poly.pdbx_strand_id
1 'polypeptide(L)'
;MEQVLERIHSLLWGPALLAVLIGLGLYFGGKTGWFQLHFFRILKQTLFYRPKNDTEEGISSRRAASAALAGTVGTGNIIGVSAALLTGGAGAVFWMWVSAFLGMGIKYAEILLAVSFKKQSPNHTGGGPMYYMEQGLGCKPLAVWF
;
A
#
# COMPACT_ATOMS: atom_id res chain seq x y z
N MET A 1 1.11 34.00 -9.25
CA MET A 1 1.56 32.61 -9.45
C MET A 1 1.44 31.82 -8.14
N GLU A 2 1.86 32.35 -7.01
CA GLU A 2 1.76 31.71 -5.68
C GLU A 2 0.33 31.33 -5.30
N GLN A 3 -0.64 32.22 -5.47
CA GLN A 3 -2.06 31.93 -5.14
C GLN A 3 -2.67 30.78 -5.95
N VAL A 4 -2.20 30.58 -7.19
CA VAL A 4 -2.66 29.44 -8.03
C VAL A 4 -2.04 28.14 -7.53
N LEU A 5 -0.75 28.18 -7.18
CA LEU A 5 -0.04 27.04 -6.60
C LEU A 5 -0.64 26.63 -5.24
N GLU A 6 -0.95 27.61 -4.39
CA GLU A 6 -1.62 27.35 -3.09
C GLU A 6 -3.01 26.76 -3.27
N ARG A 7 -3.80 27.22 -4.22
CA ARG A 7 -5.12 26.64 -4.52
C ARG A 7 -5.01 25.21 -5.05
N ILE A 8 -4.06 24.96 -5.95
CA ILE A 8 -3.82 23.60 -6.46
C ILE A 8 -3.33 22.71 -5.33
N HIS A 9 -2.41 23.17 -4.50
CA HIS A 9 -1.93 22.42 -3.34
C HIS A 9 -3.05 22.11 -2.34
N SER A 10 -3.87 23.10 -1.97
CA SER A 10 -4.98 22.90 -1.04
C SER A 10 -6.08 21.99 -1.61
N LEU A 11 -6.29 22.01 -2.92
CA LEU A 11 -7.26 21.11 -3.58
C LEU A 11 -6.72 19.67 -3.62
N LEU A 12 -5.45 19.50 -4.00
CA LEU A 12 -4.84 18.16 -4.13
C LEU A 12 -4.59 17.50 -2.76
N TRP A 13 -4.09 18.26 -1.78
CA TRP A 13 -3.75 17.74 -0.45
C TRP A 13 -4.84 17.99 0.62
N GLY A 14 -5.97 18.54 0.21
CA GLY A 14 -7.09 18.88 1.08
C GLY A 14 -8.18 17.79 1.15
N PRO A 15 -9.44 18.21 1.37
CA PRO A 15 -10.57 17.32 1.53
C PRO A 15 -10.81 16.35 0.37
N ALA A 16 -10.42 16.75 -0.86
CA ALA A 16 -10.58 15.92 -2.05
C ALA A 16 -9.74 14.64 -1.97
N LEU A 17 -8.46 14.75 -1.59
CA LEU A 17 -7.60 13.58 -1.41
C LEU A 17 -8.13 12.66 -0.30
N LEU A 18 -8.57 13.23 0.82
CA LEU A 18 -9.14 12.46 1.92
C LEU A 18 -10.41 11.71 1.48
N ALA A 19 -11.30 12.36 0.74
CA ALA A 19 -12.51 11.73 0.23
C ALA A 19 -12.19 10.57 -0.73
N VAL A 20 -11.20 10.74 -1.60
CA VAL A 20 -10.74 9.68 -2.51
C VAL A 20 -10.12 8.52 -1.74
N LEU A 21 -9.25 8.79 -0.76
CA LEU A 21 -8.61 7.75 0.05
C LEU A 21 -9.64 6.95 0.88
N ILE A 22 -10.60 7.64 1.50
CA ILE A 22 -11.67 7.00 2.25
C ILE A 22 -12.56 6.19 1.31
N GLY A 23 -12.96 6.77 0.18
CA GLY A 23 -13.79 6.09 -0.82
C GLY A 23 -13.13 4.83 -1.39
N LEU A 24 -11.86 4.91 -1.77
CA LEU A 24 -11.10 3.76 -2.25
C LEU A 24 -10.88 2.73 -1.13
N GLY A 25 -10.57 3.18 0.08
CA GLY A 25 -10.39 2.29 1.23
C GLY A 25 -11.66 1.50 1.56
N LEU A 26 -12.82 2.14 1.53
CA LEU A 26 -14.13 1.49 1.73
C LEU A 26 -14.48 0.56 0.56
N TYR A 27 -14.26 1.00 -0.68
CA TYR A 27 -14.53 0.20 -1.86
C TYR A 27 -13.71 -1.09 -1.88
N PHE A 28 -12.40 -0.98 -1.71
CA PHE A 28 -11.53 -2.15 -1.66
C PHE A 28 -11.74 -2.98 -0.40
N GLY A 29 -11.98 -2.36 0.75
CA GLY A 29 -12.35 -3.06 1.98
C GLY A 29 -13.58 -3.94 1.81
N GLY A 30 -14.64 -3.40 1.21
CA GLY A 30 -15.87 -4.13 0.92
C GLY A 30 -15.66 -5.25 -0.10
N LYS A 31 -14.92 -4.98 -1.21
CA LYS A 31 -14.67 -5.96 -2.27
C LYS A 31 -13.76 -7.12 -1.84
N THR A 32 -12.86 -6.86 -0.90
CA THR A 32 -11.95 -7.89 -0.35
C THR A 32 -12.51 -8.62 0.88
N GLY A 33 -13.80 -8.41 1.20
CA GLY A 33 -14.47 -9.08 2.32
C GLY A 33 -13.94 -8.65 3.69
N TRP A 34 -13.53 -7.40 3.83
CA TRP A 34 -13.00 -6.84 5.07
C TRP A 34 -11.87 -7.70 5.66
N PHE A 35 -10.92 -8.09 4.80
CA PHE A 35 -9.80 -8.95 5.22
C PHE A 35 -9.05 -8.37 6.43
N GLN A 36 -9.12 -7.06 6.65
CA GLN A 36 -8.55 -6.36 7.79
C GLN A 36 -9.02 -6.95 9.14
N LEU A 37 -10.25 -7.45 9.20
CA LEU A 37 -10.78 -8.08 10.41
C LEU A 37 -10.14 -9.46 10.66
N HIS A 38 -9.64 -10.09 9.61
CA HIS A 38 -8.92 -11.36 9.69
C HIS A 38 -7.40 -11.20 9.73
N PHE A 39 -6.93 -9.95 9.78
CA PHE A 39 -5.51 -9.60 9.72
C PHE A 39 -4.68 -10.36 10.76
N PHE A 40 -5.11 -10.43 12.01
CA PHE A 40 -4.38 -11.15 13.05
C PHE A 40 -4.26 -12.65 12.77
N ARG A 41 -5.28 -13.26 12.18
CA ARG A 41 -5.25 -14.68 11.80
C ARG A 41 -4.27 -14.90 10.66
N ILE A 42 -4.31 -14.05 9.64
CA ILE A 42 -3.43 -14.12 8.48
C ILE A 42 -1.98 -13.86 8.91
N LEU A 43 -1.76 -12.84 9.73
CA LEU A 43 -0.44 -12.51 10.27
C LEU A 43 0.16 -13.68 11.03
N LYS A 44 -0.61 -14.30 11.92
CA LYS A 44 -0.19 -15.48 12.67
C LYS A 44 0.16 -16.64 11.73
N GLN A 45 -0.67 -16.92 10.75
CA GLN A 45 -0.41 -17.98 9.77
C GLN A 45 0.87 -17.70 8.98
N THR A 46 1.05 -16.46 8.49
CA THR A 46 2.21 -16.09 7.66
C THR A 46 3.52 -16.08 8.44
N LEU A 47 3.50 -15.63 9.71
CA LEU A 47 4.71 -15.56 10.53
C LEU A 47 5.10 -16.92 11.11
N PHE A 48 4.12 -17.76 11.46
CA PHE A 48 4.37 -19.06 12.08
C PHE A 48 4.35 -20.22 11.09
N TYR A 49 3.83 -20.01 9.88
CA TYR A 49 3.88 -21.01 8.82
C TYR A 49 5.32 -21.18 8.33
N ARG A 50 5.90 -22.34 8.58
CA ARG A 50 7.19 -22.74 8.05
C ARG A 50 6.91 -23.66 6.85
N PRO A 51 7.10 -23.20 5.61
CA PRO A 51 6.96 -24.08 4.45
C PRO A 51 7.96 -25.22 4.58
N LYS A 52 7.45 -26.43 4.40
CA LYS A 52 8.23 -27.67 4.58
C LYS A 52 9.21 -27.93 3.42
N ASN A 53 9.06 -27.20 2.34
CA ASN A 53 9.93 -27.22 1.17
C ASN A 53 10.35 -25.78 0.84
N ASP A 54 11.51 -25.37 1.32
CA ASP A 54 12.25 -24.25 0.74
C ASP A 54 12.73 -24.69 -0.65
N THR A 55 11.89 -24.58 -1.66
CA THR A 55 12.34 -24.60 -3.05
C THR A 55 13.23 -23.40 -3.25
N GLU A 56 14.43 -23.62 -3.74
CA GLU A 56 15.60 -22.72 -3.77
C GLU A 56 15.40 -21.36 -4.47
N GLU A 57 14.21 -21.03 -4.96
CA GLU A 57 13.97 -19.83 -5.79
C GLU A 57 13.07 -18.75 -5.18
N GLY A 58 12.70 -18.83 -3.88
CA GLY A 58 11.79 -17.87 -3.27
C GLY A 58 12.29 -17.24 -1.98
N ILE A 59 12.02 -15.93 -1.81
CA ILE A 59 12.24 -15.24 -0.54
C ILE A 59 11.18 -15.73 0.45
N SER A 60 11.58 -16.21 1.64
CA SER A 60 10.63 -16.65 2.67
C SER A 60 9.70 -15.50 3.09
N SER A 61 8.45 -15.81 3.43
CA SER A 61 7.44 -14.82 3.84
C SER A 61 7.92 -13.89 4.96
N ARG A 62 8.76 -14.42 5.88
CA ARG A 62 9.35 -13.62 6.97
C ARG A 62 10.35 -12.60 6.45
N ARG A 63 11.23 -12.99 5.52
CA ARG A 63 12.20 -12.08 4.89
C ARG A 63 11.50 -11.02 4.08
N ALA A 64 10.47 -11.38 3.32
CA ALA A 64 9.66 -10.44 2.57
C ALA A 64 8.95 -9.43 3.49
N ALA A 65 8.36 -9.89 4.60
CA ALA A 65 7.73 -9.02 5.59
C ALA A 65 8.75 -8.09 6.27
N SER A 66 9.92 -8.59 6.64
CA SER A 66 10.98 -7.77 7.26
C SER A 66 11.50 -6.71 6.28
N ALA A 67 11.69 -7.05 5.01
CA ALA A 67 12.12 -6.11 3.98
C ALA A 67 11.06 -5.02 3.73
N ALA A 68 9.78 -5.40 3.68
CA ALA A 68 8.69 -4.45 3.53
C ALA A 68 8.59 -3.49 4.73
N LEU A 69 8.72 -3.99 5.95
CA LEU A 69 8.75 -3.17 7.16
C LEU A 69 9.95 -2.21 7.17
N ALA A 70 11.14 -2.71 6.84
CA ALA A 70 12.34 -1.87 6.76
C ALA A 70 12.22 -0.77 5.70
N GLY A 71 11.59 -1.06 4.57
CA GLY A 71 11.36 -0.07 3.51
C GLY A 71 10.30 0.98 3.85
N THR A 72 9.37 0.66 4.76
CA THR A 72 8.30 1.59 5.14
C THR A 72 8.67 2.48 6.33
N VAL A 73 9.60 2.05 7.19
CA VAL A 73 10.06 2.85 8.34
C VAL A 73 11.10 3.87 7.89
N GLY A 74 10.65 5.10 7.65
CA GLY A 74 11.50 6.22 7.24
C GLY A 74 11.40 7.40 8.21
N THR A 75 12.33 8.34 8.06
CA THR A 75 12.34 9.60 8.85
C THR A 75 11.05 10.39 8.69
N GLY A 76 10.41 10.34 7.51
CA GLY A 76 9.13 10.98 7.23
C GLY A 76 8.00 10.48 8.14
N ASN A 77 7.97 9.20 8.48
CA ASN A 77 6.97 8.65 9.39
C ASN A 77 7.14 9.18 10.82
N ILE A 78 8.38 9.41 11.26
CA ILE A 78 8.66 9.97 12.59
C ILE A 78 8.28 11.45 12.62
N ILE A 79 8.78 12.22 11.66
CA ILE A 79 8.54 13.67 11.58
C ILE A 79 7.05 13.95 11.31
N GLY A 80 6.43 13.22 10.39
CA GLY A 80 5.03 13.41 10.05
C GLY A 80 4.08 13.11 11.20
N VAL A 81 4.34 12.02 11.95
CA VAL A 81 3.54 11.69 13.14
C VAL A 81 3.73 12.73 14.23
N SER A 82 4.98 13.18 14.47
CA SER A 82 5.28 14.23 15.46
C SER A 82 4.58 15.55 15.11
N ALA A 83 4.64 15.97 13.85
CA ALA A 83 3.96 17.17 13.37
C ALA A 83 2.43 17.05 13.50
N ALA A 84 1.87 15.91 13.15
CA ALA A 84 0.43 15.66 13.29
C ALA A 84 -0.03 15.68 14.76
N LEU A 85 0.78 15.16 15.69
CA LEU A 85 0.52 15.24 17.13
C LEU A 85 0.58 16.67 17.66
N LEU A 86 1.55 17.45 17.22
CA LEU A 86 1.70 18.85 17.64
C LEU A 86 0.55 19.72 17.16
N THR A 87 0.03 19.48 15.96
CA THR A 87 -1.04 20.27 15.35
C THR A 87 -2.44 19.77 15.70
N GLY A 88 -2.64 18.47 15.74
CA GLY A 88 -3.96 17.84 15.91
C GLY A 88 -4.19 17.19 17.28
N GLY A 89 -3.18 17.18 18.16
CA GLY A 89 -3.26 16.58 19.49
C GLY A 89 -3.61 15.09 19.46
N ALA A 90 -4.23 14.60 20.53
CA ALA A 90 -4.63 13.18 20.66
C ALA A 90 -5.63 12.72 19.57
N GLY A 91 -6.45 13.63 19.05
CA GLY A 91 -7.39 13.33 17.96
C GLY A 91 -6.70 12.90 16.67
N ALA A 92 -5.50 13.40 16.41
CA ALA A 92 -4.72 13.00 15.23
C ALA A 92 -4.40 11.50 15.24
N VAL A 93 -4.08 10.93 16.41
CA VAL A 93 -3.77 9.49 16.56
C VAL A 93 -4.97 8.64 16.14
N PHE A 94 -6.16 9.01 16.61
CA PHE A 94 -7.38 8.30 16.24
C PHE A 94 -7.59 8.30 14.73
N TRP A 95 -7.48 9.45 14.08
CA TRP A 95 -7.65 9.57 12.64
C TRP A 95 -6.55 8.86 11.85
N MET A 96 -5.31 8.84 12.36
CA MET A 96 -4.23 8.04 11.78
C MET A 96 -4.55 6.53 11.81
N TRP A 97 -5.14 6.02 12.88
CA TRP A 97 -5.57 4.63 12.95
C TRP A 97 -6.69 4.30 11.96
N VAL A 98 -7.70 5.17 11.87
CA VAL A 98 -8.78 5.03 10.89
C VAL A 98 -8.23 5.02 9.46
N SER A 99 -7.34 5.96 9.16
CA SER A 99 -6.67 6.07 7.85
C SER A 99 -5.82 4.85 7.54
N ALA A 100 -5.04 4.35 8.50
CA ALA A 100 -4.24 3.15 8.35
C ALA A 100 -5.09 1.91 8.08
N PHE A 101 -6.20 1.77 8.79
CA PHE A 101 -7.14 0.66 8.59
C PHE A 101 -7.73 0.66 7.17
N LEU A 102 -8.14 1.81 6.67
CA LEU A 102 -8.64 1.96 5.30
C LEU A 102 -7.53 1.76 4.26
N GLY A 103 -6.34 2.28 4.53
CA GLY A 103 -5.16 2.15 3.67
C GLY A 103 -4.70 0.70 3.47
N MET A 104 -4.92 -0.17 4.46
CA MET A 104 -4.63 -1.62 4.30
C MET A 104 -5.37 -2.23 3.11
N GLY A 105 -6.63 -1.85 2.86
CA GLY A 105 -7.42 -2.35 1.74
C GLY A 105 -6.82 -1.99 0.39
N ILE A 106 -6.33 -0.75 0.27
CA ILE A 106 -5.68 -0.24 -0.95
C ILE A 106 -4.36 -1.00 -1.20
N LYS A 107 -3.54 -1.16 -0.17
CA LYS A 107 -2.27 -1.90 -0.28
C LYS A 107 -2.47 -3.38 -0.58
N TYR A 108 -3.48 -3.99 -0.03
CA TYR A 108 -3.83 -5.36 -0.36
C TYR A 108 -4.23 -5.52 -1.82
N ALA A 109 -5.05 -4.62 -2.36
CA ALA A 109 -5.42 -4.61 -3.76
C ALA A 109 -4.22 -4.41 -4.70
N GLU A 110 -3.30 -3.50 -4.33
CA GLU A 110 -2.04 -3.27 -5.06
C GLU A 110 -1.18 -4.54 -5.13
N ILE A 111 -1.00 -5.22 -4.00
CA ILE A 111 -0.22 -6.46 -3.93
C ILE A 111 -0.89 -7.58 -4.74
N LEU A 112 -2.23 -7.71 -4.64
CA LEU A 112 -2.99 -8.68 -5.44
C LEU A 112 -2.78 -8.47 -6.94
N LEU A 113 -2.86 -7.22 -7.40
CA LEU A 113 -2.62 -6.87 -8.79
C LEU A 113 -1.17 -7.20 -9.19
N ALA A 114 -0.20 -6.82 -8.37
CA ALA A 114 1.22 -7.09 -8.66
C ALA A 114 1.52 -8.60 -8.76
N VAL A 115 0.88 -9.42 -7.94
CA VAL A 115 1.04 -10.89 -7.98
C VAL A 115 0.28 -11.49 -9.15
N SER A 116 -0.94 -11.01 -9.45
CA SER A 116 -1.78 -11.54 -10.53
C SER A 116 -1.18 -11.29 -11.91
N PHE A 117 -0.51 -10.17 -12.08
CA PHE A 117 0.15 -9.78 -13.34
C PHE A 117 1.66 -10.03 -13.32
N LYS A 118 2.13 -10.88 -12.40
CA LYS A 118 3.54 -11.25 -12.34
C LYS A 118 3.96 -12.01 -13.59
N LYS A 119 4.86 -11.44 -14.38
CA LYS A 119 5.39 -12.06 -15.59
C LYS A 119 6.52 -13.02 -15.20
N GLN A 120 6.32 -14.29 -15.50
CA GLN A 120 7.38 -15.30 -15.44
C GLN A 120 8.08 -15.34 -16.79
N SER A 121 9.34 -14.94 -16.82
CA SER A 121 10.24 -15.13 -17.96
C SER A 121 11.37 -16.04 -17.53
N PRO A 122 11.97 -16.88 -18.42
CA PRO A 122 13.03 -17.80 -18.05
C PRO A 122 14.25 -17.15 -17.37
N ASN A 123 14.48 -15.86 -17.64
CA ASN A 123 15.63 -15.12 -17.11
C ASN A 123 15.29 -14.06 -16.05
N HIS A 124 14.02 -13.66 -15.88
CA HIS A 124 13.61 -12.63 -14.92
C HIS A 124 12.18 -12.84 -14.44
N THR A 125 12.01 -12.92 -13.14
CA THR A 125 10.71 -12.78 -12.48
C THR A 125 10.44 -11.31 -12.19
N GLY A 126 9.68 -10.65 -13.07
CA GLY A 126 9.27 -9.26 -12.89
C GLY A 126 7.85 -9.15 -12.32
N GLY A 127 7.65 -8.30 -11.33
CA GLY A 127 6.34 -7.95 -10.79
C GLY A 127 6.34 -6.48 -10.36
N GLY A 128 5.18 -5.85 -10.36
CA GLY A 128 5.05 -4.46 -9.95
C GLY A 128 4.02 -3.68 -10.75
N PRO A 129 3.87 -2.36 -10.46
CA PRO A 129 2.87 -1.51 -11.09
C PRO A 129 2.95 -1.47 -12.62
N MET A 130 4.15 -1.43 -13.18
CA MET A 130 4.35 -1.37 -14.63
C MET A 130 3.73 -2.56 -15.36
N TYR A 131 3.75 -3.76 -14.77
CA TYR A 131 3.21 -4.96 -15.40
C TYR A 131 1.69 -4.98 -15.46
N TYR A 132 0.99 -4.59 -14.39
CA TYR A 132 -0.47 -4.53 -14.43
C TYR A 132 -0.99 -3.30 -15.18
N MET A 133 -0.20 -2.22 -15.32
CA MET A 133 -0.52 -1.10 -16.20
C MET A 133 -0.39 -1.50 -17.68
N GLU A 134 0.65 -2.25 -18.04
CA GLU A 134 0.83 -2.72 -19.40
C GLU A 134 -0.19 -3.80 -19.79
N GLN A 135 -0.36 -4.83 -18.95
CA GLN A 135 -1.17 -6.00 -19.27
C GLN A 135 -2.65 -5.84 -18.89
N GLY A 136 -2.94 -5.12 -17.80
CA GLY A 136 -4.31 -4.93 -17.31
C GLY A 136 -5.03 -3.76 -17.96
N LEU A 137 -4.34 -2.63 -18.14
CA LEU A 137 -4.89 -1.42 -18.75
C LEU A 137 -4.56 -1.30 -20.25
N GLY A 138 -3.60 -2.07 -20.76
CA GLY A 138 -3.15 -1.98 -22.15
C GLY A 138 -2.39 -0.68 -22.48
N CYS A 139 -2.04 0.11 -21.48
CA CYS A 139 -1.42 1.43 -21.64
C CYS A 139 0.10 1.35 -21.46
N LYS A 140 0.82 0.96 -22.53
CA LYS A 140 2.29 0.94 -22.54
C LYS A 140 2.94 2.27 -22.16
N PRO A 141 2.51 3.46 -22.66
CA PRO A 141 3.17 4.71 -22.31
C PRO A 141 3.10 5.01 -20.80
N LEU A 142 2.01 4.65 -20.13
CA LEU A 142 1.86 4.83 -18.69
C LEU A 142 2.80 3.92 -17.90
N ALA A 143 2.99 2.68 -18.36
CA ALA A 143 3.89 1.70 -17.74
C ALA A 143 5.38 2.07 -17.87
N VAL A 144 5.75 2.77 -18.95
CA VAL A 144 7.13 3.24 -19.19
C VAL A 144 7.44 4.51 -18.38
N TRP A 145 6.43 5.35 -18.15
CA TRP A 145 6.60 6.63 -17.45
C TRP A 145 6.64 6.44 -15.92
N PHE A 146 6.09 5.34 -15.40
CA PHE A 146 6.11 4.99 -13.99
C PHE A 146 7.43 4.32 -13.58
#